data_8bd2183e6899baa614644f8b3ad33af8
#
_entry.id   8bd2183e6899baa614644f8b3ad33af8
#
_cell.length_a   1.000
_cell.length_b   1.000
_cell.length_c   1.000
_cell.angle_alpha   90.00
_cell.angle_beta   90.00
_cell.angle_gamma   90.00
#
_symmetry.space_group_name_H-M   'P 1'
#
loop_
_entity.id
_entity.type
_entity.pdbx_description
1 polymer ?
#
loop_
_entity_poly.entity_id
_entity_poly.type
_entity_poly.pdbx_seq_one_letter_code
_entity_poly.pdbx_strand_id
1 'polypeptide(L)'
;TPPSQPPVRTGAEVLARTGFEALAGQRVGVIANHTARVDTAHLVDRLAAAPDVRVGAIFAPEHGVRGTAGAGEPVQGGRDPRTGAPVYSLYDDTRRPTSDELAGLDALVFDVQSVGARFYTYSTTMGLAMQAAAEAGLSFVVLDRPNPLGGTYTGGFVLESAHTSFVGRYPLPMAHGLTVGELARYIQQRELLPGVAALDLS
;
A
#
# COMPACT_ATOMS: atom_id res chain seq x y z
N THR A 1 32.53 7.73 19.30
CA THR A 1 31.23 7.15 18.96
C THR A 1 30.70 7.93 17.76
N PRO A 2 30.39 7.29 16.62
CA PRO A 2 29.76 8.03 15.51
C PRO A 2 28.46 8.66 16.02
N PRO A 3 28.09 9.84 15.51
CA PRO A 3 26.83 10.48 15.87
C PRO A 3 25.68 9.52 15.58
N SER A 4 24.81 9.31 16.55
CA SER A 4 23.63 8.49 16.37
C SER A 4 22.76 9.11 15.27
N GLN A 5 22.57 8.41 14.18
CA GLN A 5 21.61 8.85 13.16
C GLN A 5 20.21 8.93 13.81
N PRO A 6 19.43 9.96 13.47
CA PRO A 6 18.07 10.05 13.97
C PRO A 6 17.30 8.79 13.52
N PRO A 7 16.38 8.28 14.33
CA PRO A 7 15.58 7.10 13.98
C PRO A 7 14.79 7.39 12.68
N VAL A 8 14.83 6.44 11.76
CA VAL A 8 14.01 6.48 10.54
C VAL A 8 12.53 6.42 10.96
N ARG A 9 11.73 7.33 10.40
CA ARG A 9 10.29 7.35 10.59
C ARG A 9 9.60 6.80 9.35
N THR A 10 8.55 6.02 9.56
CA THR A 10 7.67 5.57 8.47
C THR A 10 6.80 6.73 7.97
N GLY A 11 6.32 6.63 6.72
CA GLY A 11 5.38 7.62 6.16
C GLY A 11 4.13 7.78 7.03
N ALA A 12 3.63 6.70 7.63
CA ALA A 12 2.49 6.72 8.55
C ALA A 12 2.77 7.54 9.82
N GLU A 13 3.97 7.42 10.40
CA GLU A 13 4.38 8.24 11.56
C GLU A 13 4.53 9.72 11.20
N VAL A 14 5.07 10.01 10.01
CA VAL A 14 5.18 11.39 9.52
C VAL A 14 3.81 11.99 9.33
N LEU A 15 2.91 11.31 8.63
CA LEU A 15 1.53 11.75 8.39
C LEU A 15 0.76 11.99 9.70
N ALA A 16 0.90 11.10 10.68
CA ALA A 16 0.26 11.26 11.99
C ALA A 16 0.79 12.46 12.79
N ARG A 17 2.08 12.77 12.69
CA ARG A 17 2.71 13.94 13.36
C ARG A 17 2.25 15.28 12.81
N THR A 18 1.85 15.35 11.55
CA THR A 18 1.25 16.54 10.92
C THR A 18 -0.27 16.58 11.08
N GLY A 19 -0.85 15.73 11.94
CA GLY A 19 -2.30 15.69 12.14
C GLY A 19 -3.08 15.23 10.91
N PHE A 20 -2.46 14.46 10.02
CA PHE A 20 -3.04 14.00 8.75
C PHE A 20 -3.36 15.13 7.75
N GLU A 21 -2.66 16.25 7.85
CA GLU A 21 -2.90 17.45 7.03
C GLU A 21 -2.89 17.16 5.51
N ALA A 22 -2.00 16.28 5.04
CA ALA A 22 -1.93 15.89 3.63
C ALA A 22 -3.21 15.18 3.10
N LEU A 23 -4.10 14.73 3.98
CA LEU A 23 -5.36 14.08 3.65
C LEU A 23 -6.59 14.89 4.10
N ALA A 24 -6.38 16.14 4.55
CA ALA A 24 -7.44 16.98 5.09
C ALA A 24 -8.55 17.23 4.04
N GLY A 25 -9.79 17.08 4.45
CA GLY A 25 -10.98 17.23 3.60
C GLY A 25 -11.28 16.04 2.70
N GLN A 26 -10.41 15.04 2.63
CA GLN A 26 -10.52 13.91 1.71
C GLN A 26 -11.31 12.73 2.29
N ARG A 27 -12.00 12.03 1.41
CA ARG A 27 -12.55 10.70 1.64
C ARG A 27 -11.61 9.65 1.06
N VAL A 28 -10.93 8.91 1.91
CA VAL A 28 -9.85 8.02 1.51
C VAL A 28 -10.25 6.54 1.54
N GLY A 29 -9.75 5.78 0.58
CA GLY A 29 -9.67 4.33 0.64
C GLY A 29 -8.31 3.92 1.20
N VAL A 30 -8.27 3.03 2.19
CA VAL A 30 -7.03 2.64 2.85
C VAL A 30 -6.67 1.20 2.53
N ILE A 31 -5.55 0.99 1.85
CA ILE A 31 -4.99 -0.34 1.60
C ILE A 31 -4.02 -0.65 2.74
N ALA A 32 -4.40 -1.53 3.63
CA ALA A 32 -3.64 -1.79 4.85
C ALA A 32 -3.84 -3.22 5.37
N ASN A 33 -2.83 -3.72 6.05
CA ASN A 33 -2.91 -4.94 6.85
C ASN A 33 -2.47 -4.68 8.30
N HIS A 34 -2.29 -5.72 9.09
CA HIS A 34 -1.90 -5.64 10.49
C HIS A 34 -0.56 -4.90 10.75
N THR A 35 0.27 -4.72 9.72
CA THR A 35 1.54 -3.96 9.82
C THR A 35 1.34 -2.45 9.77
N ALA A 36 0.19 -1.96 9.34
CA ALA A 36 -0.14 -0.53 9.25
C ALA A 36 -0.34 0.07 10.63
N ARG A 37 0.76 0.37 11.31
CA ARG A 37 0.75 0.85 12.69
C ARG A 37 1.48 2.19 12.83
N VAL A 38 0.88 3.03 13.68
CA VAL A 38 1.48 4.27 14.19
C VAL A 38 1.50 4.14 15.71
N ASP A 39 2.68 4.06 16.28
CA ASP A 39 2.88 3.68 17.69
C ASP A 39 2.18 2.35 18.01
N THR A 40 1.23 2.35 18.94
CA THR A 40 0.46 1.17 19.35
C THR A 40 -0.87 1.01 18.61
N ALA A 41 -1.31 2.01 17.84
CA ALA A 41 -2.61 2.00 17.15
C ALA A 41 -2.48 1.60 15.68
N HIS A 42 -3.53 1.02 15.12
CA HIS A 42 -3.62 0.77 13.69
C HIS A 42 -3.90 2.07 12.93
N LEU A 43 -3.27 2.27 11.76
CA LEU A 43 -3.43 3.50 10.96
C LEU A 43 -4.90 3.81 10.65
N VAL A 44 -5.68 2.79 10.28
CA VAL A 44 -7.12 2.96 9.98
C VAL A 44 -7.88 3.56 11.16
N ASP A 45 -7.56 3.14 12.40
CA ASP A 45 -8.19 3.68 13.61
C ASP A 45 -7.78 5.15 13.84
N ARG A 46 -6.54 5.49 13.52
CA ARG A 46 -6.02 6.88 13.63
C ARG A 46 -6.65 7.80 12.59
N LEU A 47 -6.78 7.33 11.34
CA LEU A 47 -7.44 8.08 10.27
C LEU A 47 -8.93 8.28 10.56
N ALA A 48 -9.62 7.25 11.05
CA ALA A 48 -11.04 7.35 11.41
C ALA A 48 -11.30 8.31 12.60
N ALA A 49 -10.31 8.51 13.45
CA ALA A 49 -10.37 9.47 14.56
C ALA A 49 -9.92 10.89 14.18
N ALA A 50 -9.33 11.10 13.01
CA ALA A 50 -8.90 12.40 12.53
C ALA A 50 -10.11 13.24 12.09
N PRO A 51 -10.26 14.50 12.57
CA PRO A 51 -11.48 15.27 12.35
C PRO A 51 -11.74 15.63 10.88
N ASP A 52 -10.68 15.80 10.10
CA ASP A 52 -10.74 16.27 8.72
C ASP A 52 -10.53 15.18 7.67
N VAL A 53 -10.46 13.89 8.08
CA VAL A 53 -10.27 12.74 7.16
C VAL A 53 -11.48 11.81 7.28
N ARG A 54 -11.97 11.31 6.15
CA ARG A 54 -13.06 10.34 6.11
C ARG A 54 -12.55 9.02 5.53
N VAL A 55 -12.53 7.96 6.33
CA VAL A 55 -12.27 6.61 5.82
C VAL A 55 -13.52 6.12 5.10
N GLY A 56 -13.48 6.13 3.76
CA GLY A 56 -14.60 5.71 2.90
C GLY A 56 -14.65 4.22 2.67
N ALA A 57 -13.47 3.58 2.58
CA ALA A 57 -13.32 2.15 2.36
C ALA A 57 -11.98 1.65 2.93
N ILE A 58 -11.90 0.36 3.21
CA ILE A 58 -10.66 -0.33 3.56
C ILE A 58 -10.48 -1.47 2.54
N PHE A 59 -9.29 -1.57 1.97
CA PHE A 59 -8.92 -2.62 1.03
C PHE A 59 -7.92 -3.55 1.69
N ALA A 60 -8.32 -4.79 1.89
CA ALA A 60 -7.58 -5.79 2.63
C ALA A 60 -6.73 -6.66 1.70
N PRO A 61 -5.39 -6.56 1.72
CA PRO A 61 -4.52 -7.50 1.02
C PRO A 61 -4.48 -8.84 1.77
N GLU A 62 -3.61 -9.75 1.31
CA GLU A 62 -3.32 -11.02 1.99
C GLU A 62 -3.16 -10.80 3.51
N HIS A 63 -3.64 -11.73 4.31
CA HIS A 63 -3.77 -11.71 5.77
C HIS A 63 -4.88 -10.80 6.34
N GLY A 64 -5.54 -10.00 5.51
CA GLY A 64 -6.63 -9.11 5.96
C GLY A 64 -6.16 -7.89 6.75
N VAL A 65 -7.08 -6.96 7.02
CA VAL A 65 -6.79 -5.66 7.68
C VAL A 65 -6.19 -5.85 9.07
N ARG A 66 -6.71 -6.79 9.83
CA ARG A 66 -6.33 -7.01 11.25
C ARG A 66 -5.43 -8.23 11.45
N GLY A 67 -5.00 -8.90 10.36
CA GLY A 67 -4.12 -10.08 10.43
C GLY A 67 -4.82 -11.35 10.92
N THR A 68 -6.09 -11.52 10.59
CA THR A 68 -6.91 -12.64 11.05
C THR A 68 -6.94 -13.83 10.08
N ALA A 69 -6.51 -13.64 8.83
CA ALA A 69 -6.42 -14.68 7.82
C ALA A 69 -5.01 -15.27 7.73
N GLY A 70 -4.90 -16.59 7.54
CA GLY A 70 -3.63 -17.28 7.29
C GLY A 70 -3.04 -16.96 5.91
N ALA A 71 -1.79 -17.37 5.67
CA ALA A 71 -1.16 -17.21 4.37
C ALA A 71 -1.90 -18.02 3.30
N GLY A 72 -2.25 -17.39 2.18
CA GLY A 72 -2.99 -18.03 1.09
C GLY A 72 -4.49 -18.26 1.37
N GLU A 73 -4.99 -17.88 2.54
CA GLU A 73 -6.43 -17.98 2.85
C GLU A 73 -7.22 -16.81 2.23
N PRO A 74 -8.46 -17.05 1.77
CA PRO A 74 -9.33 -15.98 1.30
C PRO A 74 -9.56 -14.92 2.39
N VAL A 75 -9.51 -13.66 2.00
CA VAL A 75 -9.82 -12.54 2.89
C VAL A 75 -11.27 -12.14 2.68
N GLN A 76 -12.11 -12.32 3.69
CA GLN A 76 -13.52 -11.96 3.59
C GLN A 76 -13.73 -10.45 3.65
N GLY A 77 -14.56 -9.95 2.73
CA GLY A 77 -15.10 -8.60 2.79
C GLY A 77 -16.13 -8.44 3.94
N GLY A 78 -16.53 -7.20 4.19
CA GLY A 78 -17.53 -6.92 5.22
C GLY A 78 -17.46 -5.49 5.76
N ARG A 79 -17.51 -5.34 7.07
CA ARG A 79 -17.30 -4.06 7.75
C ARG A 79 -16.25 -4.21 8.84
N ASP A 80 -15.37 -3.23 8.92
CA ASP A 80 -14.40 -3.18 10.02
C ASP A 80 -15.13 -2.90 11.35
N PRO A 81 -14.97 -3.75 12.37
CA PRO A 81 -15.75 -3.65 13.61
C PRO A 81 -15.44 -2.41 14.44
N ARG A 82 -14.29 -1.75 14.21
CA ARG A 82 -13.89 -0.57 14.97
C ARG A 82 -14.30 0.73 14.33
N THR A 83 -14.23 0.84 13.02
CA THR A 83 -14.53 2.07 12.28
C THR A 83 -15.87 2.04 11.57
N GLY A 84 -16.47 0.86 11.38
CA GLY A 84 -17.71 0.66 10.61
C GLY A 84 -17.51 0.81 9.09
N ALA A 85 -16.29 1.13 8.61
CA ALA A 85 -16.01 1.29 7.20
C ALA A 85 -16.17 -0.04 6.44
N PRO A 86 -16.63 -0.02 5.18
CA PRO A 86 -16.68 -1.21 4.36
C PRO A 86 -15.26 -1.74 4.11
N VAL A 87 -15.11 -3.07 4.13
CA VAL A 87 -13.87 -3.78 3.85
C VAL A 87 -14.05 -4.58 2.58
N TYR A 88 -13.17 -4.36 1.61
CA TYR A 88 -13.09 -5.10 0.36
C TYR A 88 -11.82 -5.93 0.31
N SER A 89 -11.93 -7.18 -0.16
CA SER A 89 -10.77 -8.05 -0.32
C SER A 89 -9.99 -7.70 -1.60
N LEU A 90 -8.67 -7.67 -1.49
CA LEU A 90 -7.75 -7.67 -2.63
C LEU A 90 -7.00 -9.00 -2.76
N TYR A 91 -7.49 -10.04 -2.09
CA TYR A 91 -6.88 -11.36 -2.08
C TYR A 91 -7.92 -12.47 -2.18
N ASP A 92 -8.87 -12.29 -3.09
CA ASP A 92 -9.91 -13.25 -3.44
C ASP A 92 -10.06 -13.30 -4.97
N ASP A 93 -11.26 -13.33 -5.51
CA ASP A 93 -11.55 -13.32 -6.95
C ASP A 93 -11.01 -12.06 -7.63
N THR A 94 -11.05 -10.92 -6.94
CA THR A 94 -10.46 -9.66 -7.40
C THR A 94 -9.11 -9.43 -6.71
N ARG A 95 -8.14 -8.95 -7.51
CA ARG A 95 -6.79 -8.62 -7.03
C ARG A 95 -6.51 -7.11 -7.07
N ARG A 96 -7.53 -6.32 -7.36
CA ARG A 96 -7.48 -4.86 -7.41
C ARG A 96 -8.84 -4.27 -7.03
N PRO A 97 -8.88 -3.01 -6.53
CA PRO A 97 -10.15 -2.32 -6.32
C PRO A 97 -10.95 -2.19 -7.62
N THR A 98 -12.25 -2.36 -7.54
CA THR A 98 -13.19 -2.13 -8.65
C THR A 98 -13.64 -0.68 -8.69
N SER A 99 -14.19 -0.22 -9.84
CA SER A 99 -14.71 1.14 -10.00
C SER A 99 -15.83 1.46 -9.01
N ASP A 100 -16.68 0.50 -8.71
CA ASP A 100 -17.78 0.67 -7.75
C ASP A 100 -17.27 0.84 -6.31
N GLU A 101 -16.23 0.11 -5.93
CA GLU A 101 -15.59 0.22 -4.62
C GLU A 101 -14.82 1.53 -4.44
N LEU A 102 -14.36 2.13 -5.54
CA LEU A 102 -13.66 3.40 -5.57
C LEU A 102 -14.61 4.61 -5.65
N ALA A 103 -15.89 4.39 -5.92
CA ALA A 103 -16.84 5.48 -6.14
C ALA A 103 -16.93 6.43 -4.93
N GLY A 104 -16.75 7.73 -5.21
CA GLY A 104 -16.82 8.79 -4.20
C GLY A 104 -15.63 8.84 -3.23
N LEU A 105 -14.52 8.17 -3.53
CA LEU A 105 -13.23 8.40 -2.89
C LEU A 105 -12.49 9.51 -3.61
N ASP A 106 -11.60 10.20 -2.89
CA ASP A 106 -10.69 11.23 -3.42
C ASP A 106 -9.28 10.67 -3.62
N ALA A 107 -8.87 9.76 -2.73
CA ALA A 107 -7.53 9.18 -2.74
C ALA A 107 -7.52 7.73 -2.27
N LEU A 108 -6.50 6.98 -2.71
CA LEU A 108 -6.07 5.72 -2.10
C LEU A 108 -4.81 5.93 -1.29
N VAL A 109 -4.79 5.43 -0.06
CA VAL A 109 -3.64 5.45 0.85
C VAL A 109 -3.12 4.03 1.02
N PHE A 110 -1.86 3.79 0.68
CA PHE A 110 -1.22 2.49 0.81
C PHE A 110 -0.24 2.48 2.00
N ASP A 111 -0.48 1.59 2.97
CA ASP A 111 0.37 1.39 4.13
C ASP A 111 0.52 -0.10 4.47
N VAL A 112 1.48 -0.75 3.85
CA VAL A 112 1.80 -2.16 4.08
C VAL A 112 3.32 -2.35 4.11
N GLN A 113 3.84 -3.06 5.13
CA GLN A 113 5.26 -3.39 5.20
C GLN A 113 5.62 -4.46 4.17
N SER A 114 6.56 -4.15 3.28
CA SER A 114 7.22 -5.12 2.40
C SER A 114 8.44 -5.75 3.09
N VAL A 115 8.86 -6.91 2.60
CA VAL A 115 10.09 -7.59 3.03
C VAL A 115 11.27 -7.39 2.07
N GLY A 116 11.09 -6.56 1.03
CA GLY A 116 12.15 -6.27 0.05
C GLY A 116 12.39 -7.38 -0.98
N ALA A 117 11.49 -8.36 -1.04
CA ALA A 117 11.58 -9.48 -1.97
C ALA A 117 10.48 -9.39 -3.04
N ARG A 118 10.86 -9.59 -4.32
CA ARG A 118 9.95 -9.50 -5.47
C ARG A 118 8.73 -10.41 -5.38
N PHE A 119 8.89 -11.61 -4.82
CA PHE A 119 7.81 -12.59 -4.70
C PHE A 119 6.80 -12.28 -3.60
N TYR A 120 7.04 -11.24 -2.81
CA TYR A 120 6.10 -10.81 -1.78
C TYR A 120 4.96 -10.02 -2.42
N THR A 121 3.74 -10.55 -2.32
CA THR A 121 2.57 -10.17 -3.15
C THR A 121 2.15 -8.70 -3.05
N TYR A 122 2.51 -8.02 -1.97
CA TYR A 122 2.12 -6.63 -1.72
C TYR A 122 2.64 -5.63 -2.75
N SER A 123 3.78 -5.90 -3.40
CA SER A 123 4.26 -5.07 -4.50
C SER A 123 3.31 -5.13 -5.71
N THR A 124 2.79 -6.31 -6.01
CA THR A 124 1.79 -6.50 -7.08
C THR A 124 0.46 -5.88 -6.69
N THR A 125 -0.02 -6.09 -5.46
CA THR A 125 -1.23 -5.47 -4.93
C THR A 125 -1.16 -3.95 -5.02
N MET A 126 -0.03 -3.33 -4.62
CA MET A 126 0.18 -1.89 -4.72
C MET A 126 0.03 -1.39 -6.17
N GLY A 127 0.75 -2.00 -7.10
CA GLY A 127 0.70 -1.53 -8.48
C GLY A 127 -0.67 -1.73 -9.13
N LEU A 128 -1.37 -2.83 -8.84
CA LEU A 128 -2.75 -3.02 -9.33
C LEU A 128 -3.71 -1.97 -8.76
N ALA A 129 -3.51 -1.58 -7.50
CA ALA A 129 -4.28 -0.49 -6.89
C ALA A 129 -3.90 0.88 -7.47
N MET A 130 -2.62 1.14 -7.79
CA MET A 130 -2.17 2.33 -8.52
C MET A 130 -2.86 2.43 -9.89
N GLN A 131 -2.92 1.32 -10.62
CA GLN A 131 -3.64 1.26 -11.90
C GLN A 131 -5.12 1.58 -11.73
N ALA A 132 -5.79 0.99 -10.74
CA ALA A 132 -7.20 1.27 -10.45
C ALA A 132 -7.44 2.74 -10.07
N ALA A 133 -6.56 3.34 -9.26
CA ALA A 133 -6.62 4.75 -8.92
C ALA A 133 -6.45 5.66 -10.14
N ALA A 134 -5.49 5.35 -11.02
CA ALA A 134 -5.28 6.09 -12.27
C ALA A 134 -6.51 6.03 -13.19
N GLU A 135 -7.12 4.86 -13.35
CA GLU A 135 -8.35 4.66 -14.14
C GLU A 135 -9.54 5.43 -13.55
N ALA A 136 -9.59 5.57 -12.22
CA ALA A 136 -10.66 6.29 -11.51
C ALA A 136 -10.38 7.79 -11.31
N GLY A 137 -9.20 8.29 -11.69
CA GLY A 137 -8.79 9.69 -11.50
C GLY A 137 -8.56 10.08 -10.04
N LEU A 138 -8.20 9.11 -9.19
CA LEU A 138 -7.89 9.32 -7.78
C LEU A 138 -6.39 9.59 -7.58
N SER A 139 -6.02 10.36 -6.54
CA SER A 139 -4.64 10.40 -6.08
C SER A 139 -4.25 9.10 -5.36
N PHE A 140 -2.94 8.81 -5.32
CA PHE A 140 -2.40 7.62 -4.66
C PHE A 140 -1.25 8.01 -3.73
N VAL A 141 -1.44 7.79 -2.44
CA VAL A 141 -0.49 8.16 -1.39
C VAL A 141 0.18 6.91 -0.84
N VAL A 142 1.50 6.82 -0.95
CA VAL A 142 2.29 5.72 -0.37
C VAL A 142 2.91 6.17 0.93
N LEU A 143 2.50 5.58 2.03
CA LEU A 143 3.13 5.79 3.33
C LEU A 143 4.37 4.91 3.41
N ASP A 144 5.50 5.45 2.96
CA ASP A 144 6.73 4.70 2.74
C ASP A 144 7.27 4.06 4.02
N ARG A 145 7.90 2.90 3.86
CA ARG A 145 8.47 2.08 4.91
C ARG A 145 9.86 1.58 4.53
N PRO A 146 10.81 1.50 5.48
CA PRO A 146 12.15 1.00 5.19
C PRO A 146 12.10 -0.45 4.68
N ASN A 147 12.97 -0.74 3.71
CA ASN A 147 13.21 -2.10 3.27
C ASN A 147 14.07 -2.83 4.32
N PRO A 148 13.61 -3.93 4.92
CA PRO A 148 14.36 -4.64 5.95
C PRO A 148 15.65 -5.29 5.45
N LEU A 149 15.79 -5.52 4.13
CA LEU A 149 17.05 -5.97 3.52
C LEU A 149 18.03 -4.82 3.25
N GLY A 150 17.59 -3.56 3.48
CA GLY A 150 18.36 -2.36 3.19
C GLY A 150 18.32 -1.97 1.71
N GLY A 151 18.84 -0.77 1.40
CA GLY A 151 18.88 -0.21 0.03
C GLY A 151 20.14 -0.56 -0.75
N THR A 152 21.15 -1.14 -0.10
CA THR A 152 22.45 -1.48 -0.74
C THR A 152 22.55 -2.92 -1.22
N TYR A 153 21.62 -3.78 -0.81
CA TYR A 153 21.61 -5.17 -1.21
C TYR A 153 20.60 -5.43 -2.32
N THR A 154 21.10 -5.89 -3.46
CA THR A 154 20.28 -6.43 -4.55
C THR A 154 20.80 -7.82 -4.89
N GLY A 155 19.91 -8.79 -5.17
CA GLY A 155 20.33 -10.17 -5.44
C GLY A 155 19.27 -11.00 -6.16
N GLY A 156 19.74 -12.05 -6.81
CA GLY A 156 18.91 -12.92 -7.62
C GLY A 156 18.70 -12.41 -9.05
N PHE A 157 18.11 -13.25 -9.90
CA PHE A 157 17.84 -12.92 -11.30
C PHE A 157 16.70 -11.89 -11.43
N VAL A 158 16.81 -11.02 -12.43
CA VAL A 158 15.71 -10.13 -12.84
C VAL A 158 14.60 -10.98 -13.46
N LEU A 159 13.36 -10.69 -13.12
CA LEU A 159 12.20 -11.38 -13.67
C LEU A 159 12.08 -11.13 -15.16
N GLU A 160 12.02 -12.19 -15.94
CA GLU A 160 11.70 -12.14 -17.36
C GLU A 160 10.18 -12.02 -17.56
N SER A 161 9.76 -11.31 -18.60
CA SER A 161 8.34 -11.06 -18.89
C SER A 161 7.51 -12.33 -19.07
N ALA A 162 8.13 -13.40 -19.61
CA ALA A 162 7.48 -14.70 -19.79
C ALA A 162 7.05 -15.38 -18.47
N HIS A 163 7.63 -14.97 -17.35
CA HIS A 163 7.36 -15.54 -16.02
C HIS A 163 6.55 -14.59 -15.11
N THR A 164 5.95 -13.55 -15.68
CA THR A 164 5.13 -12.59 -14.94
C THR A 164 3.90 -13.26 -14.35
N SER A 165 3.66 -13.03 -13.06
CA SER A 165 2.51 -13.57 -12.32
C SER A 165 2.14 -12.62 -11.17
N PHE A 166 1.15 -13.00 -10.35
CA PHE A 166 0.82 -12.22 -9.15
C PHE A 166 1.95 -12.25 -8.10
N VAL A 167 2.72 -13.34 -8.01
CA VAL A 167 3.89 -13.46 -7.11
C VAL A 167 5.18 -12.92 -7.72
N GLY A 168 5.10 -12.23 -8.86
CA GLY A 168 6.25 -11.60 -9.52
C GLY A 168 5.78 -10.88 -10.76
N ARG A 169 5.55 -9.56 -10.62
CA ARG A 169 4.94 -8.78 -11.71
C ARG A 169 5.93 -7.88 -12.43
N TYR A 170 6.93 -7.38 -11.73
CA TYR A 170 7.83 -6.36 -12.26
C TYR A 170 9.22 -6.91 -12.58
N PRO A 171 9.93 -6.31 -13.56
CA PRO A 171 11.29 -6.73 -13.95
C PRO A 171 12.32 -6.31 -12.90
N LEU A 172 12.24 -6.95 -11.73
CA LEU A 172 13.09 -6.71 -10.57
C LEU A 172 13.91 -7.95 -10.24
N PRO A 173 15.09 -7.82 -9.63
CA PRO A 173 15.79 -8.94 -9.01
C PRO A 173 14.98 -9.49 -7.82
N MET A 174 15.32 -10.66 -7.33
CA MET A 174 14.60 -11.30 -6.23
C MET A 174 14.61 -10.42 -4.96
N ALA A 175 15.79 -9.91 -4.57
CA ALA A 175 15.94 -8.86 -3.58
C ALA A 175 16.21 -7.55 -4.32
N HIS A 176 15.30 -6.57 -4.26
CA HIS A 176 15.32 -5.42 -5.16
C HIS A 176 15.90 -4.14 -4.55
N GLY A 177 16.15 -4.09 -3.23
CA GLY A 177 16.77 -2.94 -2.56
C GLY A 177 15.92 -1.68 -2.48
N LEU A 178 14.69 -1.66 -3.01
CA LEU A 178 13.80 -0.49 -3.00
C LEU A 178 12.92 -0.48 -1.77
N THR A 179 12.60 0.72 -1.26
CA THR A 179 11.46 0.89 -0.35
C THR A 179 10.14 0.75 -1.11
N VAL A 180 9.02 0.75 -0.41
CA VAL A 180 7.69 0.65 -1.04
C VAL A 180 7.40 1.90 -1.88
N GLY A 181 7.76 3.09 -1.38
CA GLY A 181 7.60 4.36 -2.11
C GLY A 181 8.51 4.45 -3.33
N GLU A 182 9.76 4.02 -3.21
CA GLU A 182 10.68 3.93 -4.37
C GLU A 182 10.17 2.95 -5.42
N LEU A 183 9.61 1.82 -5.01
CA LEU A 183 8.99 0.86 -5.92
C LEU A 183 7.78 1.44 -6.63
N ALA A 184 6.91 2.18 -5.95
CA ALA A 184 5.78 2.86 -6.56
C ALA A 184 6.23 3.85 -7.65
N ARG A 185 7.25 4.67 -7.34
CA ARG A 185 7.86 5.59 -8.32
C ARG A 185 8.51 4.86 -9.49
N TYR A 186 9.18 3.73 -9.23
CA TYR A 186 9.74 2.89 -10.29
C TYR A 186 8.66 2.36 -11.24
N ILE A 187 7.55 1.85 -10.69
CA ILE A 187 6.41 1.38 -11.48
C ILE A 187 5.84 2.51 -12.35
N GLN A 188 5.66 3.70 -11.78
CA GLN A 188 5.15 4.87 -12.47
C GLN A 188 6.10 5.37 -13.57
N GLN A 189 7.36 5.62 -13.23
CA GLN A 189 8.35 6.19 -14.16
C GLN A 189 8.71 5.26 -15.32
N ARG A 190 8.60 3.95 -15.11
CA ARG A 190 8.84 2.95 -16.14
C ARG A 190 7.56 2.53 -16.86
N GLU A 191 6.43 3.14 -16.52
CA GLU A 191 5.12 2.86 -17.12
C GLU A 191 4.78 1.36 -17.15
N LEU A 192 5.10 0.66 -16.05
CA LEU A 192 4.99 -0.80 -15.99
C LEU A 192 3.55 -1.30 -15.95
N LEU A 193 2.59 -0.39 -15.83
CA LEU A 193 1.15 -0.68 -15.86
C LEU A 193 0.42 0.41 -16.65
N PRO A 194 -0.69 0.07 -17.32
CA PRO A 194 -1.50 1.05 -18.05
C PRO A 194 -1.98 2.20 -17.16
N GLY A 195 -1.87 3.43 -17.65
CA GLY A 195 -2.42 4.63 -17.02
C GLY A 195 -1.62 5.20 -15.83
N VAL A 196 -0.68 4.45 -15.26
CA VAL A 196 0.05 4.89 -14.05
C VAL A 196 0.97 6.09 -14.27
N ALA A 197 1.37 6.39 -15.52
CA ALA A 197 2.20 7.54 -15.83
C ALA A 197 1.54 8.88 -15.44
N ALA A 198 0.22 8.98 -15.56
CA ALA A 198 -0.56 10.17 -15.23
C ALA A 198 -1.09 10.18 -13.79
N LEU A 199 -0.79 9.16 -12.99
CA LEU A 199 -1.26 9.05 -11.62
C LEU A 199 -0.64 10.17 -10.75
N ASP A 200 -1.48 10.86 -9.98
CA ASP A 200 -1.02 11.74 -8.90
C ASP A 200 -0.51 10.87 -7.75
N LEU A 201 0.81 10.70 -7.69
CA LEU A 201 1.52 9.83 -6.75
C LEU A 201 2.36 10.65 -5.76
N SER A 202 2.10 10.47 -4.50
CA SER A 202 2.83 11.13 -3.40
C SER A 202 3.29 10.15 -2.33
#